data_198e09b95f7d9e30f0d8d17f8e7b3c9c
#
_entry.id   198e09b95f7d9e30f0d8d17f8e7b3c9c
#
_cell.length_a   1.000
_cell.length_b   1.000
_cell.length_c   1.000
_cell.angle_alpha   90.00
_cell.angle_beta   90.00
_cell.angle_gamma   90.00
#
_symmetry.space_group_name_H-M   'P 1'
#
loop_
_entity.id
_entity.type
_entity.pdbx_description
1 polymer ?
#
loop_
_entity_poly.entity_id
_entity_poly.type
_entity_poly.pdbx_seq_one_letter_code
_entity_poly.pdbx_strand_id
1 'polypeptide(L)'
;MRAYGDQKRFCEKQGRMLNRHLQPFFFVRTVIPAWLQIRLNLLAGCITVVVVTTIVVRPSLLPSGMAGLSITYCNMLTQMLFFVVFITTEAEVQMNSVERIKHYAENIPEEAPDEILPGPPESWPATGVVEFDHYRAGYQQGPDVLIDLTLRIRAREKVGVVGRTGSGKSTMLAALFRIVEARSGRILIDGLDTSTLGLRQLRSRLGIIPQDPVLFTGTVRFNLDPFDLYKDDVIWSALEQVRTIKNHT
;
A
#
# COMPACT_ATOMS: atom_id res chain seq x y z
N MET A 1 0.31 -17.62 -25.33
CA MET A 1 -0.85 -17.29 -26.18
C MET A 1 -0.62 -17.65 -27.65
N ARG A 2 0.37 -17.05 -28.33
CA ARG A 2 0.64 -17.36 -29.76
C ARG A 2 1.03 -18.82 -29.99
N ALA A 3 1.85 -19.40 -29.14
CA ALA A 3 2.30 -20.79 -29.26
C ALA A 3 1.17 -21.85 -29.18
N TYR A 4 0.05 -21.50 -28.53
CA TYR A 4 -1.11 -22.42 -28.37
C TYR A 4 -2.27 -22.09 -29.31
N GLY A 5 -2.17 -21.08 -30.20
CA GLY A 5 -3.24 -20.67 -31.10
C GLY A 5 -4.48 -20.05 -30.44
N ASP A 6 -4.44 -19.77 -29.13
CA ASP A 6 -5.59 -19.41 -28.29
C ASP A 6 -5.89 -17.88 -28.26
N GLN A 7 -5.39 -17.13 -29.24
CA GLN A 7 -5.55 -15.66 -29.28
C GLN A 7 -7.02 -15.23 -29.28
N LYS A 8 -7.85 -15.88 -30.08
CA LYS A 8 -9.29 -15.55 -30.20
C LYS A 8 -10.01 -15.67 -28.85
N ARG A 9 -9.78 -16.78 -28.15
CA ARG A 9 -10.36 -17.02 -26.82
C ARG A 9 -9.97 -15.95 -25.80
N PHE A 10 -8.70 -15.52 -25.81
CA PHE A 10 -8.23 -14.46 -24.91
C PHE A 10 -8.79 -13.10 -25.28
N CYS A 11 -8.92 -12.74 -26.56
CA CYS A 11 -9.57 -11.52 -27.02
C CYS A 11 -11.06 -11.47 -26.61
N GLU A 12 -11.77 -12.59 -26.77
CA GLU A 12 -13.17 -12.69 -26.35
C GLU A 12 -13.33 -12.57 -24.81
N LYS A 13 -12.40 -13.20 -24.07
CA LYS A 13 -12.36 -13.06 -22.60
C LYS A 13 -12.10 -11.61 -22.18
N GLN A 14 -11.12 -10.98 -22.81
CA GLN A 14 -10.78 -9.56 -22.57
C GLN A 14 -11.97 -8.65 -22.91
N GLY A 15 -12.62 -8.85 -24.04
CA GLY A 15 -13.81 -8.08 -24.44
C GLY A 15 -14.95 -8.21 -23.43
N ARG A 16 -15.21 -9.42 -22.92
CA ARG A 16 -16.24 -9.64 -21.88
C ARG A 16 -15.89 -8.94 -20.58
N MET A 17 -14.62 -8.98 -20.13
CA MET A 17 -14.18 -8.30 -18.93
C MET A 17 -14.27 -6.76 -19.08
N LEU A 18 -13.89 -6.24 -20.26
CA LEU A 18 -13.97 -4.83 -20.57
C LEU A 18 -15.43 -4.35 -20.59
N ASN A 19 -16.33 -5.08 -21.26
CA ASN A 19 -17.75 -4.75 -21.27
C ASN A 19 -18.36 -4.77 -19.88
N ARG A 20 -18.01 -5.75 -19.05
CA ARG A 20 -18.48 -5.83 -17.65
C ARG A 20 -18.05 -4.62 -16.82
N HIS A 21 -16.89 -4.04 -17.12
CA HIS A 21 -16.39 -2.83 -16.46
C HIS A 21 -17.01 -1.56 -17.05
N LEU A 22 -17.12 -1.48 -18.39
CA LEU A 22 -17.62 -0.29 -19.09
C LEU A 22 -19.13 -0.06 -18.90
N GLN A 23 -19.94 -1.12 -18.80
CA GLN A 23 -21.38 -0.98 -18.64
C GLN A 23 -21.78 -0.18 -17.37
N PRO A 24 -21.32 -0.52 -16.16
CA PRO A 24 -21.62 0.28 -14.97
C PRO A 24 -21.07 1.70 -15.07
N PHE A 25 -19.85 1.86 -15.61
CA PHE A 25 -19.21 3.16 -15.78
C PHE A 25 -20.03 4.08 -16.69
N PHE A 26 -20.47 3.58 -17.85
CA PHE A 26 -21.31 4.33 -18.77
C PHE A 26 -22.66 4.70 -18.14
N PHE A 27 -23.28 3.74 -17.42
CA PHE A 27 -24.55 3.97 -16.76
C PHE A 27 -24.45 5.10 -15.72
N VAL A 28 -23.47 5.04 -14.83
CA VAL A 28 -23.28 6.04 -13.78
C VAL A 28 -22.87 7.40 -14.34
N ARG A 29 -21.99 7.43 -15.33
CA ARG A 29 -21.43 8.69 -15.84
C ARG A 29 -22.29 9.38 -16.91
N THR A 30 -23.17 8.66 -17.58
CA THR A 30 -23.96 9.21 -18.68
C THR A 30 -25.46 9.13 -18.42
N VAL A 31 -25.96 7.94 -18.07
CA VAL A 31 -27.42 7.72 -17.99
C VAL A 31 -28.02 8.42 -16.76
N ILE A 32 -27.40 8.32 -15.60
CA ILE A 32 -27.93 8.95 -14.38
C ILE A 32 -27.94 10.48 -14.47
N PRO A 33 -26.88 11.17 -14.89
CA PRO A 33 -26.89 12.63 -15.09
C PRO A 33 -27.89 13.06 -16.15
N ALA A 34 -28.00 12.35 -17.27
CA ALA A 34 -28.98 12.66 -18.32
C ALA A 34 -30.43 12.54 -17.79
N TRP A 35 -30.72 11.50 -17.02
CA TRP A 35 -32.04 11.32 -16.38
C TRP A 35 -32.36 12.46 -15.41
N LEU A 36 -31.39 12.86 -14.58
CA LEU A 36 -31.55 14.00 -13.67
C LEU A 36 -31.78 15.30 -14.43
N GLN A 37 -31.01 15.55 -15.48
CA GLN A 37 -31.11 16.74 -16.31
C GLN A 37 -32.48 16.86 -16.96
N ILE A 38 -33.05 15.77 -17.51
CA ILE A 38 -34.39 15.75 -18.11
C ILE A 38 -35.42 16.17 -17.05
N ARG A 39 -35.37 15.64 -15.82
CA ARG A 39 -36.31 15.96 -14.76
C ARG A 39 -36.22 17.43 -14.32
N LEU A 40 -35.02 17.93 -14.14
CA LEU A 40 -34.78 19.32 -13.79
C LEU A 40 -35.27 20.26 -14.90
N ASN A 41 -35.02 19.94 -16.17
CA ASN A 41 -35.52 20.71 -17.30
C ASN A 41 -37.04 20.72 -17.39
N LEU A 42 -37.72 19.62 -17.10
CA LEU A 42 -39.19 19.56 -17.04
C LEU A 42 -39.73 20.45 -15.92
N LEU A 43 -39.16 20.40 -14.73
CA LEU A 43 -39.57 21.29 -13.63
C LEU A 43 -39.34 22.77 -13.97
N ALA A 44 -38.20 23.08 -14.57
CA ALA A 44 -37.89 24.43 -15.03
C ALA A 44 -38.87 24.91 -16.10
N GLY A 45 -39.21 24.04 -17.05
CA GLY A 45 -40.20 24.32 -18.06
C GLY A 45 -41.57 24.67 -17.45
N CYS A 46 -42.01 23.89 -16.46
CA CYS A 46 -43.23 24.20 -15.71
C CYS A 46 -43.18 25.56 -15.02
N ILE A 47 -42.09 25.86 -14.34
CA ILE A 47 -41.91 27.18 -13.67
C ILE A 47 -41.92 28.31 -14.70
N THR A 48 -41.19 28.14 -15.81
CA THR A 48 -41.14 29.14 -16.88
C THR A 48 -42.53 29.37 -17.47
N VAL A 49 -43.33 28.33 -17.73
CA VAL A 49 -44.70 28.43 -18.22
C VAL A 49 -45.58 29.22 -17.24
N VAL A 50 -45.47 28.94 -15.92
CA VAL A 50 -46.23 29.68 -14.90
C VAL A 50 -45.85 31.17 -14.89
N VAL A 51 -44.54 31.48 -14.93
CA VAL A 51 -44.04 32.86 -14.97
C VAL A 51 -44.53 33.59 -16.22
N VAL A 52 -44.39 32.99 -17.41
CA VAL A 52 -44.82 33.58 -18.67
C VAL A 52 -46.35 33.77 -18.68
N THR A 53 -47.12 32.79 -18.22
CA THR A 53 -48.58 32.90 -18.16
C THR A 53 -49.01 34.03 -17.21
N THR A 54 -48.35 34.17 -16.07
CA THR A 54 -48.62 35.24 -15.11
C THR A 54 -48.33 36.62 -15.68
N ILE A 55 -47.21 36.78 -16.43
CA ILE A 55 -46.86 38.01 -17.12
C ILE A 55 -47.87 38.38 -18.18
N VAL A 56 -48.33 37.40 -18.97
CA VAL A 56 -49.31 37.64 -20.05
C VAL A 56 -50.71 37.95 -19.51
N VAL A 57 -51.14 37.24 -18.47
CA VAL A 57 -52.50 37.46 -17.90
C VAL A 57 -52.60 38.76 -17.08
N ARG A 58 -51.48 39.20 -16.48
CA ARG A 58 -51.45 40.41 -15.66
C ARG A 58 -50.27 41.34 -16.05
N PRO A 59 -50.34 42.00 -17.22
CA PRO A 59 -49.25 42.82 -17.73
C PRO A 59 -48.92 44.05 -16.86
N SER A 60 -49.84 44.42 -15.97
CA SER A 60 -49.60 45.54 -15.03
C SER A 60 -48.78 45.18 -13.81
N LEU A 61 -48.45 43.91 -13.56
CA LEU A 61 -47.68 43.45 -12.39
C LEU A 61 -46.18 43.79 -12.51
N LEU A 62 -45.66 43.74 -13.73
CA LEU A 62 -44.20 43.90 -13.97
C LEU A 62 -43.97 44.80 -15.19
N PRO A 63 -42.98 45.72 -15.11
CA PRO A 63 -42.49 46.43 -16.30
C PRO A 63 -41.92 45.41 -17.33
N SER A 64 -42.04 45.73 -18.62
CA SER A 64 -41.64 44.79 -19.71
C SER A 64 -40.16 44.36 -19.61
N GLY A 65 -39.26 45.24 -19.11
CA GLY A 65 -37.87 44.87 -18.89
C GLY A 65 -37.68 43.86 -17.77
N MET A 66 -38.46 43.97 -16.69
CA MET A 66 -38.39 43.00 -15.56
C MET A 66 -39.01 41.67 -15.95
N ALA A 67 -40.01 41.64 -16.84
CA ALA A 67 -40.57 40.39 -17.36
C ALA A 67 -39.53 39.57 -18.13
N GLY A 68 -38.78 40.20 -18.99
CA GLY A 68 -37.66 39.55 -19.71
C GLY A 68 -36.57 39.03 -18.80
N LEU A 69 -36.16 39.83 -17.79
CA LEU A 69 -35.20 39.40 -16.77
C LEU A 69 -35.68 38.18 -15.97
N SER A 70 -36.96 38.15 -15.58
CA SER A 70 -37.53 37.00 -14.82
C SER A 70 -37.44 35.69 -15.61
N ILE A 71 -37.72 35.70 -16.90
CA ILE A 71 -37.61 34.52 -17.76
C ILE A 71 -36.14 34.07 -17.88
N THR A 72 -35.23 35.05 -18.05
CA THR A 72 -33.79 34.76 -18.14
C THR A 72 -33.26 34.13 -16.87
N TYR A 73 -33.63 34.68 -15.70
CA TYR A 73 -33.20 34.15 -14.41
C TYR A 73 -33.82 32.75 -14.11
N CYS A 74 -35.06 32.48 -14.52
CA CYS A 74 -35.66 31.16 -14.37
C CYS A 74 -34.83 30.09 -15.13
N ASN A 75 -34.41 30.38 -16.35
CA ASN A 75 -33.54 29.47 -17.12
C ASN A 75 -32.15 29.34 -16.50
N MET A 76 -31.54 30.43 -16.04
CA MET A 76 -30.23 30.44 -15.43
C MET A 76 -30.20 29.65 -14.10
N LEU A 77 -31.22 29.81 -13.26
CA LEU A 77 -31.37 29.06 -12.00
C LEU A 77 -31.38 27.54 -12.23
N THR A 78 -32.05 27.08 -13.28
CA THR A 78 -32.13 25.65 -13.59
C THR A 78 -30.77 25.09 -13.96
N GLN A 79 -30.02 25.80 -14.77
CA GLN A 79 -28.65 25.38 -15.13
C GLN A 79 -27.73 25.38 -13.92
N MET A 80 -27.86 26.40 -13.03
CA MET A 80 -27.11 26.43 -11.78
C MET A 80 -27.45 25.26 -10.84
N LEU A 81 -28.73 24.94 -10.68
CA LEU A 81 -29.16 23.79 -9.87
C LEU A 81 -28.58 22.47 -10.39
N PHE A 82 -28.65 22.25 -11.70
CA PHE A 82 -28.04 21.08 -12.30
C PHE A 82 -26.54 21.02 -12.02
N PHE A 83 -25.83 22.14 -12.22
CA PHE A 83 -24.39 22.22 -11.98
C PHE A 83 -24.03 21.93 -10.51
N VAL A 84 -24.77 22.51 -9.56
CA VAL A 84 -24.54 22.26 -8.12
C VAL A 84 -24.72 20.78 -7.78
N VAL A 85 -25.84 20.16 -8.23
CA VAL A 85 -26.08 18.74 -7.96
C VAL A 85 -25.02 17.87 -8.60
N PHE A 86 -24.63 18.18 -9.84
CA PHE A 86 -23.57 17.44 -10.55
C PHE A 86 -22.22 17.53 -9.83
N ILE A 87 -21.80 18.75 -9.44
CA ILE A 87 -20.54 18.96 -8.73
C ILE A 87 -20.54 18.27 -7.34
N THR A 88 -21.66 18.34 -6.62
CA THR A 88 -21.75 17.67 -5.31
C THR A 88 -21.61 16.16 -5.46
N THR A 89 -22.28 15.56 -6.45
CA THR A 89 -22.18 14.13 -6.72
C THR A 89 -20.75 13.72 -7.14
N GLU A 90 -20.11 14.52 -7.99
CA GLU A 90 -18.72 14.27 -8.40
C GLU A 90 -17.76 14.39 -7.18
N ALA A 91 -17.99 15.36 -6.30
CA ALA A 91 -17.22 15.51 -5.08
C ALA A 91 -17.36 14.30 -4.14
N GLU A 92 -18.57 13.76 -3.96
CA GLU A 92 -18.81 12.53 -3.19
C GLU A 92 -18.04 11.34 -3.77
N VAL A 93 -18.05 11.17 -5.08
CA VAL A 93 -17.30 10.10 -5.75
C VAL A 93 -15.79 10.24 -5.52
N GLN A 94 -15.27 11.47 -5.58
CA GLN A 94 -13.86 11.74 -5.32
C GLN A 94 -13.48 11.53 -3.83
N MET A 95 -14.42 11.78 -2.91
CA MET A 95 -14.18 11.55 -1.47
C MET A 95 -13.91 10.09 -1.13
N ASN A 96 -14.41 9.12 -1.92
CA ASN A 96 -14.03 7.71 -1.76
C ASN A 96 -12.52 7.48 -1.90
N SER A 97 -11.86 8.26 -2.75
CA SER A 97 -10.39 8.17 -2.89
C SER A 97 -9.68 8.71 -1.66
N VAL A 98 -10.19 9.80 -1.09
CA VAL A 98 -9.68 10.38 0.17
C VAL A 98 -9.89 9.42 1.33
N GLU A 99 -11.06 8.80 1.43
CA GLU A 99 -11.36 7.79 2.45
C GLU A 99 -10.41 6.59 2.37
N ARG A 100 -10.11 6.12 1.16
CA ARG A 100 -9.11 5.06 0.97
C ARG A 100 -7.72 5.47 1.41
N ILE A 101 -7.28 6.69 1.06
CA ILE A 101 -5.98 7.23 1.51
C ILE A 101 -5.96 7.31 3.04
N LYS A 102 -7.02 7.85 3.63
CA LYS A 102 -7.16 7.94 5.10
C LYS A 102 -7.10 6.55 5.75
N HIS A 103 -7.82 5.58 5.19
CA HIS A 103 -7.78 4.20 5.67
C HIS A 103 -6.36 3.63 5.68
N TYR A 104 -5.59 3.86 4.60
CA TYR A 104 -4.19 3.42 4.55
C TYR A 104 -3.29 4.19 5.51
N ALA A 105 -3.53 5.48 5.73
CA ALA A 105 -2.74 6.28 6.64
C ALA A 105 -2.99 5.96 8.12
N GLU A 106 -4.23 5.59 8.48
CA GLU A 106 -4.61 5.41 9.89
C GLU A 106 -4.69 3.94 10.33
N ASN A 107 -4.99 3.01 9.40
CA ASN A 107 -5.29 1.62 9.76
C ASN A 107 -4.21 0.60 9.37
N ILE A 108 -3.13 1.03 8.72
CA ILE A 108 -1.99 0.14 8.51
C ILE A 108 -1.18 0.14 9.82
N PRO A 109 -0.96 -1.04 10.42
CA PRO A 109 -0.13 -1.12 11.62
C PRO A 109 1.31 -0.71 11.28
N GLU A 110 1.84 0.21 12.05
CA GLU A 110 3.23 0.61 11.96
C GLU A 110 4.16 -0.46 12.56
N GLU A 111 5.36 -0.57 12.03
CA GLU A 111 6.42 -1.38 12.66
C GLU A 111 6.80 -0.77 14.02
N ALA A 112 7.49 -1.57 14.84
CA ALA A 112 8.07 -1.08 16.10
C ALA A 112 9.04 0.08 15.82
N PRO A 113 9.27 0.98 16.81
CA PRO A 113 10.19 2.12 16.64
C PRO A 113 11.59 1.71 16.21
N ASP A 114 12.24 2.53 15.40
CA ASP A 114 13.61 2.31 14.96
C ASP A 114 14.61 2.34 16.12
N GLU A 115 14.37 3.19 17.11
CA GLU A 115 15.19 3.35 18.30
C GLU A 115 14.34 3.34 19.57
N ILE A 116 14.81 2.60 20.57
CA ILE A 116 14.23 2.56 21.92
C ILE A 116 15.35 2.91 22.90
N LEU A 117 15.07 3.82 23.82
CA LEU A 117 16.01 4.21 24.86
C LEU A 117 15.64 3.58 26.22
N PRO A 118 16.65 3.12 26.99
CA PRO A 118 18.08 3.07 26.66
C PRO A 118 18.38 1.99 25.59
N GLY A 119 19.26 2.34 24.63
CA GLY A 119 19.70 1.41 23.60
C GLY A 119 20.63 0.30 24.14
N PRO A 120 20.95 -0.71 23.30
CA PRO A 120 21.91 -1.74 23.70
C PRO A 120 23.30 -1.14 23.86
N PRO A 121 24.18 -1.76 24.67
CA PRO A 121 25.60 -1.36 24.78
C PRO A 121 26.29 -1.31 23.40
N GLU A 122 27.23 -0.41 23.20
CA GLU A 122 27.96 -0.29 21.92
C GLU A 122 28.64 -1.59 21.47
N SER A 123 29.13 -2.38 22.44
CA SER A 123 29.76 -3.67 22.20
C SER A 123 28.77 -4.83 21.94
N TRP A 124 27.47 -4.58 22.02
CA TRP A 124 26.46 -5.61 21.77
C TRP A 124 26.24 -5.83 20.28
N PRO A 125 26.07 -7.07 19.79
CA PRO A 125 26.33 -8.35 20.48
C PRO A 125 27.83 -8.61 20.62
N ALA A 126 28.28 -9.06 21.81
CA ALA A 126 29.69 -9.32 22.07
C ALA A 126 30.10 -10.76 21.72
N THR A 127 29.27 -11.73 22.01
CA THR A 127 29.52 -13.17 21.83
C THR A 127 28.67 -13.81 20.77
N GLY A 128 27.47 -13.26 20.50
CA GLY A 128 26.55 -13.77 19.50
C GLY A 128 25.80 -15.04 19.94
N VAL A 129 25.53 -15.22 21.24
CA VAL A 129 24.66 -16.26 21.76
C VAL A 129 23.21 -15.91 21.40
N VAL A 130 22.51 -16.80 20.72
CA VAL A 130 21.10 -16.62 20.35
C VAL A 130 20.24 -17.68 21.05
N GLU A 131 19.17 -17.24 21.70
CA GLU A 131 18.27 -18.11 22.43
C GLU A 131 16.82 -17.82 22.05
N PHE A 132 16.10 -18.84 21.61
CA PHE A 132 14.66 -18.84 21.41
C PHE A 132 14.05 -19.48 22.65
N ASP A 133 13.18 -18.75 23.34
CA ASP A 133 12.53 -19.17 24.57
C ASP A 133 11.02 -19.29 24.33
N HIS A 134 10.54 -20.51 24.14
CA HIS A 134 9.13 -20.83 23.86
C HIS A 134 8.51 -19.97 22.77
N TYR A 135 9.30 -19.68 21.73
CA TYR A 135 8.95 -18.71 20.70
C TYR A 135 7.86 -19.21 19.75
N ARG A 136 6.83 -18.39 19.57
CA ARG A 136 5.73 -18.61 18.62
C ARG A 136 5.60 -17.42 17.69
N ALA A 137 5.48 -17.68 16.40
CA ALA A 137 5.29 -16.65 15.40
C ALA A 137 4.56 -17.16 14.17
N GLY A 138 3.86 -16.27 13.50
CA GLY A 138 3.15 -16.52 12.25
C GLY A 138 2.83 -15.24 11.54
N TYR A 139 2.42 -15.36 10.28
CA TYR A 139 2.10 -14.20 9.44
C TYR A 139 0.68 -13.72 9.70
N GLN A 140 0.53 -12.45 10.05
CA GLN A 140 -0.75 -11.75 10.26
C GLN A 140 -1.84 -12.62 10.93
N GLN A 141 -2.95 -12.88 10.23
CA GLN A 141 -4.07 -13.70 10.73
C GLN A 141 -3.94 -15.21 10.40
N GLY A 142 -2.82 -15.63 9.80
CA GLY A 142 -2.55 -17.04 9.48
C GLY A 142 -2.23 -17.87 10.73
N PRO A 143 -2.14 -19.21 10.58
CA PRO A 143 -1.70 -20.11 11.66
C PRO A 143 -0.25 -19.82 12.06
N ASP A 144 0.13 -20.27 13.27
CA ASP A 144 1.51 -20.23 13.71
C ASP A 144 2.38 -21.10 12.82
N VAL A 145 3.49 -20.53 12.36
CA VAL A 145 4.50 -21.22 11.55
C VAL A 145 5.63 -21.74 12.44
N LEU A 146 6.01 -20.94 13.44
CA LEU A 146 6.90 -21.37 14.51
C LEU A 146 6.05 -21.66 15.75
N ILE A 147 6.16 -22.87 16.26
CA ILE A 147 5.33 -23.34 17.36
C ILE A 147 6.26 -23.84 18.47
N ASP A 148 6.29 -23.10 19.58
CA ASP A 148 7.03 -23.47 20.79
C ASP A 148 8.51 -23.78 20.53
N LEU A 149 9.15 -22.93 19.73
CA LEU A 149 10.55 -23.09 19.38
C LEU A 149 11.43 -22.74 20.59
N THR A 150 12.12 -23.74 21.13
CA THR A 150 13.10 -23.57 22.20
C THR A 150 14.45 -24.07 21.68
N LEU A 151 15.39 -23.15 21.52
CA LEU A 151 16.69 -23.41 20.90
C LEU A 151 17.73 -22.45 21.49
N ARG A 152 18.91 -22.97 21.81
CA ARG A 152 20.06 -22.15 22.22
C ARG A 152 21.25 -22.42 21.32
N ILE A 153 21.72 -21.35 20.66
CA ILE A 153 22.91 -21.32 19.79
C ILE A 153 24.04 -20.72 20.62
N ARG A 154 25.17 -21.42 20.70
CA ARG A 154 26.32 -20.97 21.46
C ARG A 154 27.10 -19.86 20.73
N ALA A 155 27.93 -19.17 21.47
CA ALA A 155 28.82 -18.17 20.87
C ALA A 155 29.64 -18.76 19.72
N ARG A 156 29.68 -18.05 18.59
CA ARG A 156 30.41 -18.40 17.37
C ARG A 156 30.10 -19.77 16.78
N GLU A 157 28.95 -20.35 17.16
CA GLU A 157 28.50 -21.64 16.63
C GLU A 157 27.94 -21.47 15.21
N LYS A 158 28.24 -22.43 14.33
CA LYS A 158 27.66 -22.55 13.00
C LYS A 158 26.54 -23.58 13.05
N VAL A 159 25.33 -23.16 12.79
CA VAL A 159 24.14 -24.01 12.87
C VAL A 159 23.52 -24.17 11.49
N GLY A 160 23.33 -25.42 11.08
CA GLY A 160 22.60 -25.77 9.85
C GLY A 160 21.15 -26.07 10.17
N VAL A 161 20.20 -25.34 9.57
CA VAL A 161 18.76 -25.56 9.71
C VAL A 161 18.24 -26.33 8.50
N VAL A 162 17.81 -27.59 8.71
CA VAL A 162 17.33 -28.48 7.67
C VAL A 162 15.85 -28.75 7.83
N GLY A 163 15.14 -28.84 6.72
CA GLY A 163 13.69 -29.12 6.71
C GLY A 163 13.09 -28.99 5.33
N ARG A 164 11.86 -29.49 5.17
CA ARG A 164 11.09 -29.39 3.93
C ARG A 164 10.73 -27.94 3.60
N THR A 165 10.38 -27.66 2.32
CA THR A 165 9.80 -26.37 1.95
C THR A 165 8.54 -26.11 2.77
N GLY A 166 8.40 -24.89 3.33
CA GLY A 166 7.28 -24.55 4.21
C GLY A 166 7.43 -24.96 5.69
N SER A 167 8.56 -25.54 6.12
CA SER A 167 8.77 -25.94 7.53
C SER A 167 9.16 -24.80 8.48
N GLY A 168 9.12 -23.54 8.03
CA GLY A 168 9.43 -22.38 8.88
C GLY A 168 10.88 -21.92 8.91
N LYS A 169 11.81 -22.50 8.11
CA LYS A 169 13.23 -22.09 8.08
C LYS A 169 13.42 -20.59 7.81
N SER A 170 12.79 -20.10 6.76
CA SER A 170 12.85 -18.66 6.41
C SER A 170 12.11 -17.79 7.41
N THR A 171 11.05 -18.33 8.04
CA THR A 171 10.30 -17.63 9.09
C THR A 171 11.14 -17.47 10.35
N MET A 172 12.01 -18.45 10.68
CA MET A 172 12.92 -18.32 11.80
C MET A 172 13.94 -17.20 11.58
N LEU A 173 14.48 -17.04 10.37
CA LEU A 173 15.35 -15.90 10.02
C LEU A 173 14.55 -14.58 10.07
N ALA A 174 13.33 -14.56 9.51
CA ALA A 174 12.48 -13.38 9.55
C ALA A 174 12.12 -12.97 10.98
N ALA A 175 11.93 -13.93 11.89
CA ALA A 175 11.69 -13.70 13.31
C ALA A 175 12.93 -13.07 13.99
N LEU A 176 14.14 -13.54 13.67
CA LEU A 176 15.38 -12.98 14.22
C LEU A 176 15.57 -11.50 13.86
N PHE A 177 15.16 -11.09 12.66
CA PHE A 177 15.16 -9.70 12.20
C PHE A 177 13.90 -8.91 12.57
N ARG A 178 12.98 -9.54 13.32
CA ARG A 178 11.68 -8.95 13.67
C ARG A 178 10.91 -8.43 12.44
N ILE A 179 11.00 -9.14 11.32
CA ILE A 179 10.09 -8.99 10.18
C ILE A 179 8.75 -9.67 10.49
N VAL A 180 8.82 -10.75 11.30
CA VAL A 180 7.66 -11.44 11.87
C VAL A 180 7.79 -11.33 13.38
N GLU A 181 6.85 -10.63 14.02
CA GLU A 181 6.85 -10.42 15.46
C GLU A 181 6.37 -11.65 16.22
N ALA A 182 6.82 -11.78 17.47
CA ALA A 182 6.40 -12.84 18.36
C ALA A 182 4.91 -12.75 18.70
N ARG A 183 4.20 -13.86 18.67
CA ARG A 183 2.87 -14.00 19.29
C ARG A 183 2.98 -14.39 20.75
N SER A 184 4.00 -15.18 21.09
CA SER A 184 4.39 -15.51 22.47
C SER A 184 5.84 -15.97 22.50
N GLY A 185 6.44 -15.99 23.68
CA GLY A 185 7.85 -16.27 23.86
C GLY A 185 8.72 -15.08 23.45
N ARG A 186 10.03 -15.28 23.38
CA ARG A 186 10.99 -14.23 23.10
C ARG A 186 12.25 -14.76 22.43
N ILE A 187 13.01 -13.88 21.81
CA ILE A 187 14.35 -14.16 21.30
C ILE A 187 15.33 -13.30 22.07
N LEU A 188 16.34 -13.93 22.63
CA LEU A 188 17.43 -13.28 23.35
C LEU A 188 18.69 -13.35 22.52
N ILE A 189 19.42 -12.24 22.42
CA ILE A 189 20.77 -12.18 21.83
C ILE A 189 21.71 -11.65 22.89
N ASP A 190 22.70 -12.43 23.28
CA ASP A 190 23.59 -12.16 24.42
C ASP A 190 22.82 -11.72 25.69
N GLY A 191 21.69 -12.39 25.95
CA GLY A 191 20.84 -12.14 27.11
C GLY A 191 19.91 -10.94 27.02
N LEU A 192 19.98 -10.12 25.94
CA LEU A 192 19.03 -9.03 25.69
C LEU A 192 17.86 -9.51 24.85
N ASP A 193 16.64 -9.20 25.31
CA ASP A 193 15.42 -9.49 24.57
C ASP A 193 15.32 -8.57 23.35
N THR A 194 15.23 -9.17 22.16
CA THR A 194 15.15 -8.42 20.90
C THR A 194 13.90 -7.55 20.80
N SER A 195 12.83 -7.89 21.53
CA SER A 195 11.58 -7.12 21.53
C SER A 195 11.73 -5.75 22.23
N THR A 196 12.70 -5.62 23.12
CA THR A 196 12.98 -4.37 23.84
C THR A 196 13.90 -3.41 23.07
N LEU A 197 14.43 -3.84 21.95
CA LEU A 197 15.34 -3.06 21.10
C LEU A 197 14.58 -2.38 19.96
N GLY A 198 15.07 -1.21 19.53
CA GLY A 198 14.60 -0.58 18.30
C GLY A 198 15.00 -1.38 17.07
N LEU A 199 14.18 -1.33 16.02
CA LEU A 199 14.41 -2.14 14.82
C LEU A 199 15.76 -1.83 14.15
N ARG A 200 16.13 -0.56 14.06
CA ARG A 200 17.42 -0.15 13.50
C ARG A 200 18.59 -0.60 14.38
N GLN A 201 18.42 -0.51 15.72
CA GLN A 201 19.44 -0.96 16.69
C GLN A 201 19.69 -2.47 16.57
N LEU A 202 18.66 -3.27 16.35
CA LEU A 202 18.77 -4.71 16.13
C LEU A 202 19.33 -5.04 14.74
N ARG A 203 18.66 -4.58 13.69
CA ARG A 203 18.94 -4.94 12.30
C ARG A 203 20.34 -4.50 11.84
N SER A 204 20.87 -3.37 12.36
CA SER A 204 22.23 -2.91 12.04
C SER A 204 23.34 -3.80 12.61
N ARG A 205 23.02 -4.66 13.58
CA ARG A 205 23.99 -5.57 14.21
C ARG A 205 23.92 -7.00 13.67
N LEU A 206 22.94 -7.30 12.82
CA LEU A 206 22.73 -8.60 12.22
C LEU A 206 23.00 -8.53 10.73
N GLY A 207 23.75 -9.49 10.20
CA GLY A 207 23.96 -9.64 8.75
C GLY A 207 23.06 -10.73 8.18
N ILE A 208 22.44 -10.47 7.03
CA ILE A 208 21.65 -11.45 6.27
C ILE A 208 22.13 -11.53 4.84
N ILE A 209 22.20 -12.75 4.31
CA ILE A 209 22.36 -13.00 2.89
C ILE A 209 21.05 -13.59 2.39
N PRO A 210 20.23 -12.82 1.64
CA PRO A 210 18.96 -13.31 1.13
C PRO A 210 19.17 -14.39 0.06
N GLN A 211 18.18 -15.25 -0.09
CA GLN A 211 18.20 -16.31 -1.09
C GLN A 211 18.19 -15.74 -2.52
N ASP A 212 17.42 -14.69 -2.74
CA ASP A 212 17.35 -13.95 -3.99
C ASP A 212 18.02 -12.57 -3.79
N PRO A 213 19.28 -12.40 -4.21
CA PRO A 213 19.97 -11.13 -4.06
C PRO A 213 19.34 -10.06 -4.94
N VAL A 214 19.01 -8.92 -4.35
CA VAL A 214 18.51 -7.76 -5.08
C VAL A 214 19.67 -6.87 -5.47
N LEU A 215 19.83 -6.63 -6.77
CA LEU A 215 20.78 -5.66 -7.29
C LEU A 215 20.03 -4.37 -7.67
N PHE A 216 20.52 -3.26 -7.20
CA PHE A 216 20.01 -1.95 -7.56
C PHE A 216 20.60 -1.48 -8.89
N THR A 217 19.80 -0.74 -9.66
CA THR A 217 20.29 -0.09 -10.88
C THR A 217 21.36 0.93 -10.52
N GLY A 218 22.59 0.75 -11.05
CA GLY A 218 23.73 1.61 -10.72
C GLY A 218 25.06 0.90 -10.97
N THR A 219 26.11 1.45 -10.36
CA THR A 219 27.46 0.89 -10.47
C THR A 219 27.65 -0.31 -9.54
N VAL A 220 28.68 -1.12 -9.80
CA VAL A 220 29.10 -2.22 -8.91
C VAL A 220 29.43 -1.67 -7.52
N ARG A 221 30.16 -0.54 -7.46
CA ARG A 221 30.50 0.11 -6.19
C ARG A 221 29.25 0.48 -5.38
N PHE A 222 28.25 1.07 -6.02
CA PHE A 222 26.97 1.42 -5.35
C PHE A 222 26.26 0.18 -4.79
N ASN A 223 26.32 -0.95 -5.48
CA ASN A 223 25.72 -2.19 -4.98
C ASN A 223 26.51 -2.83 -3.84
N LEU A 224 27.83 -2.60 -3.75
CA LEU A 224 28.68 -3.09 -2.65
C LEU A 224 28.63 -2.20 -1.42
N ASP A 225 28.54 -0.90 -1.61
CA ASP A 225 28.51 0.10 -0.54
C ASP A 225 27.54 1.23 -0.89
N PRO A 226 26.22 0.99 -0.74
CA PRO A 226 25.19 1.97 -1.12
C PRO A 226 25.18 3.23 -0.25
N PHE A 227 25.82 3.19 0.93
CA PHE A 227 25.91 4.30 1.87
C PHE A 227 27.25 5.04 1.84
N ASP A 228 28.18 4.61 0.96
CA ASP A 228 29.52 5.19 0.78
C ASP A 228 30.33 5.29 2.10
N LEU A 229 30.26 4.22 2.90
CA LEU A 229 30.89 4.13 4.22
C LEU A 229 32.34 3.68 4.16
N TYR A 230 32.74 2.98 3.09
CA TYR A 230 34.03 2.33 2.98
C TYR A 230 34.87 2.88 1.81
N LYS A 231 36.17 2.90 2.00
CA LYS A 231 37.12 3.25 0.94
C LYS A 231 37.31 2.06 -0.03
N ASP A 232 37.74 2.35 -1.25
CA ASP A 232 37.88 1.36 -2.30
C ASP A 232 38.86 0.22 -1.94
N ASP A 233 39.94 0.55 -1.24
CA ASP A 233 40.92 -0.42 -0.74
C ASP A 233 40.29 -1.50 0.17
N VAL A 234 39.37 -1.09 1.05
CA VAL A 234 38.65 -2.00 1.93
C VAL A 234 37.70 -2.90 1.13
N ILE A 235 37.01 -2.33 0.16
CA ILE A 235 36.09 -3.07 -0.70
C ILE A 235 36.84 -4.09 -1.54
N TRP A 236 37.97 -3.70 -2.14
CA TRP A 236 38.81 -4.60 -2.91
C TRP A 236 39.37 -5.74 -2.04
N SER A 237 39.86 -5.45 -0.86
CA SER A 237 40.32 -6.47 0.09
C SER A 237 39.22 -7.49 0.44
N ALA A 238 37.98 -7.03 0.67
CA ALA A 238 36.85 -7.91 0.93
C ALA A 238 36.52 -8.81 -0.27
N LEU A 239 36.54 -8.25 -1.48
CA LEU A 239 36.31 -9.02 -2.71
C LEU A 239 37.39 -10.08 -2.95
N GLU A 240 38.67 -9.78 -2.66
CA GLU A 240 39.76 -10.75 -2.76
C GLU A 240 39.59 -11.90 -1.76
N GLN A 241 39.13 -11.65 -0.54
CA GLN A 241 38.85 -12.68 0.45
C GLN A 241 37.76 -13.64 -0.03
N VAL A 242 36.69 -13.14 -0.64
CA VAL A 242 35.61 -13.97 -1.21
C VAL A 242 36.12 -14.81 -2.39
N ARG A 243 37.03 -14.28 -3.23
CA ARG A 243 37.60 -14.98 -4.37
C ARG A 243 38.57 -16.09 -3.95
N THR A 244 39.34 -15.87 -2.88
CA THR A 244 40.27 -16.84 -2.32
C THR A 244 39.56 -18.08 -1.78
N ILE A 245 38.39 -17.95 -1.20
CA ILE A 245 37.57 -19.07 -0.74
C ILE A 245 37.12 -19.98 -1.90
N LYS A 246 36.94 -19.43 -3.10
CA LYS A 246 36.51 -20.18 -4.29
C LYS A 246 37.64 -21.04 -4.91
N ASN A 247 38.89 -20.75 -4.60
CA ASN A 247 40.05 -21.48 -5.12
C ASN A 247 40.48 -22.66 -4.24
N HIS A 248 39.80 -22.90 -3.11
CA HIS A 248 40.07 -24.01 -2.19
C HIS A 248 38.92 -25.04 -2.10
N THR A 249 37.89 -24.92 -2.94
CA THR A 249 36.82 -25.90 -3.13
C THR A 249 36.88 -26.50 -4.55
#